data_7f861be0dbaae4f889ce0fbc32d42768
#
_entry.id   7f861be0dbaae4f889ce0fbc32d42768
#
_cell.length_a   1.000
_cell.length_b   1.000
_cell.length_c   1.000
_cell.angle_alpha   90.00
_cell.angle_beta   90.00
_cell.angle_gamma   90.00
#
_symmetry.space_group_name_H-M   'P 1'
#
loop_
_entity.id
_entity.type
_entity.pdbx_description
1 polymer ?
#
loop_
_entity_poly.entity_id
_entity_poly.type
_entity_poly.pdbx_seq_one_letter_code
_entity_poly.pdbx_strand_id
1 'polypeptide(L)'
;HRLLFSINYRRIKNKNVAEQYTWKQLSKFIDVIEQEYDVAIGYLEKSSLYYTIDKVKAHMKVGWVHTNYTNSGMKSNLDESYFNKLNSIITVSEECASSLTKEFPESKNKIRLVYNIVSPSFINFLSKECIQDLNNFKNDYINIVTVSRLSYEKGIDLALKSCAILIRKGYKIKWFIVGEGP
;
A
#
# COMPACT_ATOMS: atom_id res chain seq x y z
N HIS A 1 23.64 8.49 -13.11
CA HIS A 1 22.16 8.54 -12.91
C HIS A 1 21.73 8.01 -11.54
N ARG A 2 22.33 6.92 -11.02
CA ARG A 2 22.14 6.47 -9.63
C ARG A 2 22.49 7.57 -8.60
N LEU A 3 23.40 8.46 -8.92
CA LEU A 3 23.85 9.55 -8.04
C LEU A 3 22.76 10.63 -7.86
N LEU A 4 22.12 11.08 -8.92
CA LEU A 4 21.04 12.09 -8.86
C LEU A 4 19.79 11.55 -8.17
N PHE A 5 19.46 10.29 -8.43
CA PHE A 5 18.40 9.55 -7.71
C PHE A 5 18.70 9.52 -6.21
N SER A 6 19.91 9.12 -5.85
CA SER A 6 20.36 9.01 -4.45
C SER A 6 20.42 10.37 -3.74
N ILE A 7 20.77 11.46 -4.43
CA ILE A 7 20.84 12.80 -3.84
C ILE A 7 19.45 13.37 -3.54
N ASN A 8 18.52 13.26 -4.49
CA ASN A 8 17.14 13.73 -4.27
C ASN A 8 16.42 12.86 -3.24
N TYR A 9 16.61 11.55 -3.30
CA TYR A 9 16.01 10.61 -2.35
C TYR A 9 16.53 10.81 -0.91
N ARG A 10 17.80 11.17 -0.72
CA ARG A 10 18.38 11.46 0.60
C ARG A 10 17.98 12.83 1.15
N ARG A 11 17.75 13.83 0.31
CA ARG A 11 17.37 15.18 0.72
C ARG A 11 15.90 15.30 1.11
N ILE A 12 15.03 14.48 0.55
CA ILE A 12 13.60 14.54 0.80
C ILE A 12 13.26 13.51 1.88
N LYS A 13 12.92 13.98 3.09
CA LYS A 13 12.60 13.10 4.23
C LYS A 13 11.39 12.19 3.96
N ASN A 14 10.41 12.67 3.21
CA ASN A 14 9.23 11.87 2.87
C ASN A 14 9.48 11.06 1.61
N LYS A 15 9.52 9.73 1.75
CA LYS A 15 9.78 8.79 0.64
C LYS A 15 8.74 8.89 -0.48
N ASN A 16 7.49 9.16 -0.16
CA ASN A 16 6.43 9.31 -1.16
C ASN A 16 6.66 10.53 -2.05
N VAL A 17 7.02 11.66 -1.44
CA VAL A 17 7.36 12.89 -2.15
C VAL A 17 8.64 12.70 -2.98
N ALA A 18 9.63 11.98 -2.45
CA ALA A 18 10.85 11.68 -3.19
C ALA A 18 10.56 10.88 -4.46
N GLU A 19 9.66 9.91 -4.40
CA GLU A 19 9.23 9.12 -5.55
C GLU A 19 8.50 9.98 -6.59
N GLN A 20 7.58 10.86 -6.16
CA GLN A 20 6.90 11.80 -7.06
C GLN A 20 7.89 12.66 -7.86
N TYR A 21 8.89 13.26 -7.21
CA TYR A 21 9.91 14.05 -7.89
C TYR A 21 10.85 13.23 -8.79
N THR A 22 11.11 12.00 -8.41
CA THR A 22 12.06 11.14 -9.12
C THR A 22 11.50 10.70 -10.47
N TRP A 23 10.19 10.50 -10.60
CA TRP A 23 9.56 10.03 -11.82
C TRP A 23 9.92 10.87 -13.03
N LYS A 24 9.89 12.19 -12.93
CA LYS A 24 10.20 13.11 -14.03
C LYS A 24 11.59 12.89 -14.63
N GLN A 25 12.52 12.37 -13.84
CA GLN A 25 13.88 12.06 -14.31
C GLN A 25 13.97 10.60 -14.77
N LEU A 26 13.37 9.69 -14.02
CA LEU A 26 13.38 8.26 -14.30
C LEU A 26 12.68 7.96 -15.63
N SER A 27 11.56 8.61 -15.91
CA SER A 27 10.75 8.39 -17.10
C SER A 27 11.51 8.62 -18.41
N LYS A 28 12.57 9.41 -18.40
CA LYS A 28 13.41 9.67 -19.60
C LYS A 28 14.22 8.46 -20.03
N PHE A 29 14.40 7.47 -19.15
CA PHE A 29 15.20 6.27 -19.37
C PHE A 29 14.34 5.01 -19.50
N ILE A 30 13.03 5.18 -19.49
CA ILE A 30 12.07 4.10 -19.66
C ILE A 30 11.40 4.26 -21.01
N ASP A 31 11.42 3.20 -21.80
CA ASP A 31 10.82 3.19 -23.12
C ASP A 31 9.29 3.25 -23.04
N VAL A 32 8.70 3.76 -24.09
CA VAL A 32 7.25 3.73 -24.32
C VAL A 32 6.88 2.32 -24.76
N ILE A 33 5.77 1.79 -24.27
CA ILE A 33 5.19 0.57 -24.82
C ILE A 33 4.51 0.93 -26.14
N GLU A 34 5.03 0.40 -27.24
CA GLU A 34 4.52 0.71 -28.58
C GLU A 34 3.16 0.06 -28.86
N GLN A 35 2.89 -1.07 -28.22
CA GLN A 35 1.60 -1.76 -28.33
C GLN A 35 0.47 -0.90 -27.76
N GLU A 36 -0.65 -0.85 -28.45
CA GLU A 36 -1.87 -0.19 -27.99
C GLU A 36 -2.80 -1.17 -27.29
N TYR A 37 -3.46 -0.69 -26.23
CA TYR A 37 -4.36 -1.46 -25.39
C TYR A 37 -5.73 -0.78 -25.30
N ASP A 38 -6.77 -1.57 -25.11
CA ASP A 38 -8.09 -1.01 -24.80
C ASP A 38 -8.10 -0.32 -23.44
N VAL A 39 -7.49 -0.94 -22.43
CA VAL A 39 -7.41 -0.42 -21.06
C VAL A 39 -6.01 -0.59 -20.52
N ALA A 40 -5.48 0.45 -19.89
CA ALA A 40 -4.27 0.39 -19.09
C ALA A 40 -4.58 0.79 -17.65
N ILE A 41 -4.10 -0.02 -16.69
CA ILE A 41 -4.36 0.19 -15.27
C ILE A 41 -3.05 0.41 -14.52
N GLY A 42 -2.89 1.61 -13.93
CA GLY A 42 -1.85 1.88 -12.94
C GLY A 42 -2.34 1.41 -11.58
N TYR A 43 -1.96 0.19 -11.18
CA TYR A 43 -2.52 -0.50 -10.01
C TYR A 43 -2.01 -0.01 -8.64
N LEU A 44 -1.18 1.00 -8.63
CA LEU A 44 -0.69 1.72 -7.44
C LEU A 44 -0.53 3.19 -7.80
N GLU A 45 -0.55 4.04 -6.78
CA GLU A 45 -0.23 5.45 -6.90
C GLU A 45 1.24 5.68 -7.31
N LYS A 46 1.58 6.90 -7.67
CA LYS A 46 2.93 7.37 -8.04
C LYS A 46 3.47 6.68 -9.30
N SER A 47 4.61 6.01 -9.22
CA SER A 47 5.34 5.48 -10.39
C SER A 47 4.50 4.57 -11.28
N SER A 48 3.64 3.72 -10.72
CA SER A 48 2.74 2.85 -11.48
C SER A 48 1.72 3.66 -12.30
N LEU A 49 1.10 4.64 -11.65
CA LEU A 49 0.13 5.53 -12.28
C LEU A 49 0.79 6.41 -13.35
N TYR A 50 1.94 7.00 -13.02
CA TYR A 50 2.67 7.85 -13.95
C TYR A 50 3.15 7.08 -15.18
N TYR A 51 3.64 5.85 -14.98
CA TYR A 51 4.05 4.98 -16.07
C TYR A 51 2.88 4.70 -17.03
N THR A 52 1.72 4.40 -16.48
CA THR A 52 0.50 4.16 -17.26
C THR A 52 0.13 5.39 -18.11
N ILE A 53 0.29 6.58 -17.55
CA ILE A 53 -0.02 7.83 -18.28
C ILE A 53 1.03 8.15 -19.34
N ASP A 54 2.32 8.07 -18.98
CA ASP A 54 3.40 8.60 -19.80
C ASP A 54 3.93 7.58 -20.81
N LYS A 55 3.79 6.27 -20.55
CA LYS A 55 4.52 5.21 -21.26
C LYS A 55 3.64 4.13 -21.90
N VAL A 56 2.35 4.13 -21.64
CA VAL A 56 1.43 3.13 -22.18
C VAL A 56 0.45 3.82 -23.13
N LYS A 57 0.28 3.27 -24.34
CA LYS A 57 -0.76 3.65 -25.29
C LYS A 57 -2.03 2.87 -24.96
N ALA A 58 -3.11 3.56 -24.61
CA ALA A 58 -4.39 2.92 -24.34
C ALA A 58 -5.56 3.87 -24.58
N HIS A 59 -6.70 3.32 -24.98
CA HIS A 59 -7.95 4.07 -25.16
C HIS A 59 -8.51 4.55 -23.83
N MET A 60 -8.40 3.71 -22.79
CA MET A 60 -8.82 4.03 -21.43
C MET A 60 -7.68 3.85 -20.44
N LYS A 61 -7.43 4.85 -19.59
CA LYS A 61 -6.42 4.81 -18.54
C LYS A 61 -7.05 4.93 -17.19
N VAL A 62 -6.79 3.96 -16.32
CA VAL A 62 -7.35 3.85 -14.97
C VAL A 62 -6.22 3.92 -13.94
N GLY A 63 -6.35 4.78 -12.96
CA GLY A 63 -5.47 4.82 -11.79
C GLY A 63 -6.12 4.11 -10.60
N TRP A 64 -5.38 3.27 -9.89
CA TRP A 64 -5.87 2.59 -8.69
C TRP A 64 -5.07 3.05 -7.47
N VAL A 65 -5.75 3.73 -6.55
CA VAL A 65 -5.16 4.35 -5.36
C VAL A 65 -5.58 3.58 -4.11
N HIS A 66 -4.60 3.01 -3.41
CA HIS A 66 -4.83 2.17 -2.23
C HIS A 66 -4.61 2.91 -0.91
N THR A 67 -4.17 4.14 -0.97
CA THR A 67 -3.73 4.94 0.19
C THR A 67 -4.71 6.08 0.46
N ASN A 68 -4.93 6.40 1.74
CA ASN A 68 -5.51 7.69 2.12
C ASN A 68 -4.55 8.81 1.70
N TYR A 69 -4.92 9.54 0.65
CA TYR A 69 -4.03 10.50 0.00
C TYR A 69 -3.60 11.62 0.95
N THR A 70 -4.52 12.19 1.72
CA THR A 70 -4.24 13.26 2.68
C THR A 70 -3.21 12.85 3.74
N ASN A 71 -3.28 11.59 4.21
CA ASN A 71 -2.38 11.07 5.24
C ASN A 71 -1.07 10.50 4.68
N SER A 72 -0.95 10.35 3.37
CA SER A 72 0.21 9.76 2.70
C SER A 72 1.46 10.66 2.72
N GLY A 73 1.25 11.97 2.89
CA GLY A 73 2.27 13.00 2.73
C GLY A 73 2.68 13.24 1.27
N MET A 74 1.97 12.66 0.30
CA MET A 74 2.11 13.00 -1.13
C MET A 74 1.66 14.44 -1.39
N LYS A 75 2.15 15.03 -2.46
CA LYS A 75 1.81 16.40 -2.87
C LYS A 75 0.86 16.36 -4.04
N SER A 76 -0.37 16.85 -3.82
CA SER A 76 -1.43 16.84 -4.84
C SER A 76 -1.07 17.67 -6.08
N ASN A 77 -0.37 18.78 -5.92
CA ASN A 77 0.09 19.61 -7.05
C ASN A 77 1.06 18.90 -8.01
N LEU A 78 1.75 17.85 -7.56
CA LEU A 78 2.60 17.03 -8.44
C LEU A 78 1.81 15.98 -9.21
N ASP A 79 0.70 15.53 -8.65
CA ASP A 79 -0.11 14.44 -9.19
C ASP A 79 -1.32 14.93 -10.00
N GLU A 80 -1.75 16.17 -9.81
CA GLU A 80 -2.94 16.74 -10.44
C GLU A 80 -2.96 16.55 -11.96
N SER A 81 -1.84 16.84 -12.62
CA SER A 81 -1.73 16.69 -14.07
C SER A 81 -1.87 15.24 -14.55
N TYR A 82 -1.52 14.27 -13.71
CA TYR A 82 -1.69 12.84 -13.98
C TYR A 82 -3.15 12.41 -13.74
N PHE A 83 -3.73 12.82 -12.62
CA PHE A 83 -5.13 12.51 -12.30
C PHE A 83 -6.08 13.08 -13.35
N ASN A 84 -5.79 14.27 -13.88
CA ASN A 84 -6.59 14.88 -14.93
C ASN A 84 -6.59 14.08 -16.25
N LYS A 85 -5.51 13.33 -16.52
CA LYS A 85 -5.40 12.48 -17.74
C LYS A 85 -6.04 11.11 -17.60
N LEU A 86 -6.42 10.70 -16.38
CA LEU A 86 -7.12 9.43 -16.15
C LEU A 86 -8.58 9.52 -16.58
N ASN A 87 -9.10 8.43 -17.14
CA ASN A 87 -10.52 8.27 -17.42
C ASN A 87 -11.30 7.87 -16.17
N SER A 88 -10.67 7.09 -15.27
CA SER A 88 -11.26 6.68 -13.99
C SER A 88 -10.19 6.54 -12.93
N ILE A 89 -10.56 6.82 -11.69
CA ILE A 89 -9.72 6.71 -10.51
C ILE A 89 -10.42 5.74 -9.56
N ILE A 90 -9.84 4.58 -9.36
CA ILE A 90 -10.36 3.57 -8.45
C ILE A 90 -9.71 3.74 -7.08
N THR A 91 -10.49 3.58 -6.02
CA THR A 91 -9.98 3.53 -4.65
C THR A 91 -10.68 2.44 -3.84
N VAL A 92 -10.12 2.10 -2.67
CA VAL A 92 -10.42 0.85 -1.97
C VAL A 92 -11.28 1.02 -0.72
N SER A 93 -11.56 2.26 -0.31
CA SER A 93 -12.44 2.56 0.83
C SER A 93 -13.10 3.93 0.69
N GLU A 94 -14.20 4.14 1.40
CA GLU A 94 -14.89 5.43 1.43
C GLU A 94 -14.01 6.54 1.99
N GLU A 95 -13.16 6.23 2.97
CA GLU A 95 -12.20 7.17 3.53
C GLU A 95 -11.17 7.61 2.47
N CYS A 96 -10.66 6.68 1.68
CA CYS A 96 -9.76 7.00 0.57
C CYS A 96 -10.47 7.81 -0.51
N ALA A 97 -11.73 7.49 -0.83
CA ALA A 97 -12.52 8.25 -1.81
C ALA A 97 -12.77 9.69 -1.35
N SER A 98 -13.10 9.88 -0.08
CA SER A 98 -13.25 11.22 0.53
C SER A 98 -11.96 12.01 0.50
N SER A 99 -10.84 11.37 0.84
CA SER A 99 -9.51 11.95 0.78
C SER A 99 -9.14 12.40 -0.64
N LEU A 100 -9.34 11.53 -1.63
CA LEU A 100 -9.09 11.86 -3.04
C LEU A 100 -9.98 13.00 -3.55
N THR A 101 -11.26 12.99 -3.18
CA THR A 101 -12.19 14.06 -3.57
C THR A 101 -11.76 15.42 -2.99
N LYS A 102 -11.25 15.43 -1.77
CA LYS A 102 -10.73 16.64 -1.11
C LYS A 102 -9.47 17.17 -1.80
N GLU A 103 -8.54 16.30 -2.13
CA GLU A 103 -7.25 16.67 -2.74
C GLU A 103 -7.36 16.99 -4.24
N PHE A 104 -8.31 16.34 -4.94
CA PHE A 104 -8.52 16.46 -6.38
C PHE A 104 -10.00 16.72 -6.72
N PRO A 105 -10.56 17.90 -6.36
CA PRO A 105 -11.98 18.20 -6.55
C PRO A 105 -12.41 18.14 -8.01
N GLU A 106 -11.56 18.55 -8.95
CA GLU A 106 -11.83 18.51 -10.40
C GLU A 106 -11.97 17.06 -10.92
N SER A 107 -11.36 16.11 -10.24
CA SER A 107 -11.42 14.68 -10.59
C SER A 107 -12.54 13.91 -9.89
N LYS A 108 -13.38 14.56 -9.08
CA LYS A 108 -14.44 13.93 -8.28
C LYS A 108 -15.32 12.98 -9.10
N ASN A 109 -15.73 13.41 -10.28
CA ASN A 109 -16.62 12.64 -11.16
C ASN A 109 -15.98 11.37 -11.74
N LYS A 110 -14.65 11.23 -11.64
CA LYS A 110 -13.88 10.07 -12.11
C LYS A 110 -13.61 9.06 -10.99
N ILE A 111 -13.79 9.45 -9.72
CA ILE A 111 -13.50 8.60 -8.56
C ILE A 111 -14.58 7.53 -8.42
N ARG A 112 -14.16 6.28 -8.31
CA ARG A 112 -15.00 5.10 -8.11
C ARG A 112 -14.46 4.27 -6.97
N LEU A 113 -15.36 3.73 -6.16
CA LEU A 113 -15.04 2.84 -5.04
C LEU A 113 -15.14 1.39 -5.49
N VAL A 114 -14.03 0.66 -5.35
CA VAL A 114 -13.98 -0.79 -5.54
C VAL A 114 -13.21 -1.39 -4.37
N TYR A 115 -13.91 -2.08 -3.49
CA TYR A 115 -13.29 -2.71 -2.33
C TYR A 115 -12.32 -3.81 -2.73
N ASN A 116 -11.28 -3.99 -1.92
CA ASN A 116 -10.38 -5.13 -2.08
C ASN A 116 -11.13 -6.43 -1.89
N ILE A 117 -10.93 -7.37 -2.81
CA ILE A 117 -11.60 -8.66 -2.77
C ILE A 117 -10.91 -9.54 -1.75
N VAL A 118 -11.68 -10.02 -0.77
CA VAL A 118 -11.27 -11.06 0.18
C VAL A 118 -12.22 -12.23 -0.01
N SER A 119 -11.68 -13.42 -0.26
CA SER A 119 -12.46 -14.65 -0.39
C SER A 119 -12.49 -15.43 0.93
N PRO A 120 -13.56 -15.35 1.74
CA PRO A 120 -13.67 -16.11 2.98
C PRO A 120 -13.58 -17.61 2.77
N SER A 121 -14.12 -18.11 1.67
CA SER A 121 -14.07 -19.55 1.32
C SER A 121 -12.63 -20.01 1.05
N PHE A 122 -11.83 -19.21 0.36
CA PHE A 122 -10.42 -19.52 0.10
C PHE A 122 -9.58 -19.48 1.38
N ILE A 123 -9.79 -18.47 2.24
CA ILE A 123 -9.14 -18.38 3.54
C ILE A 123 -9.50 -19.59 4.41
N ASN A 124 -10.78 -19.96 4.44
CA ASN A 124 -11.25 -21.12 5.19
C ASN A 124 -10.69 -22.45 4.62
N PHE A 125 -10.51 -22.55 3.30
CA PHE A 125 -9.86 -23.70 2.68
C PHE A 125 -8.39 -23.79 3.12
N LEU A 126 -7.62 -22.71 3.02
CA LEU A 126 -6.21 -22.67 3.45
C LEU A 126 -6.05 -22.92 4.95
N SER A 127 -6.99 -22.45 5.78
CA SER A 127 -6.93 -22.65 7.23
C SER A 127 -7.06 -24.11 7.68
N LYS A 128 -7.46 -25.01 6.79
CA LYS A 128 -7.54 -26.46 7.05
C LYS A 128 -6.22 -27.20 6.77
N GLU A 129 -5.25 -26.51 6.18
CA GLU A 129 -3.93 -27.11 6.01
C GLU A 129 -3.29 -27.42 7.37
N CYS A 130 -2.70 -28.62 7.46
CA CYS A 130 -2.11 -29.08 8.69
C CYS A 130 -0.82 -28.31 9.01
N ILE A 131 -0.78 -27.64 10.16
CA ILE A 131 0.42 -26.97 10.65
C ILE A 131 1.24 -28.01 11.43
N GLN A 132 2.44 -28.31 10.95
CA GLN A 132 3.32 -29.33 11.55
C GLN A 132 3.77 -28.99 12.99
N ASP A 133 3.74 -27.70 13.37
CA ASP A 133 4.23 -27.18 14.65
C ASP A 133 3.13 -26.99 15.74
N LEU A 134 1.96 -27.60 15.56
CA LEU A 134 0.85 -27.47 16.53
C LEU A 134 1.19 -27.97 17.96
N ASN A 135 2.21 -28.82 18.11
CA ASN A 135 2.70 -29.28 19.42
C ASN A 135 3.22 -28.14 20.32
N ASN A 136 3.39 -26.96 19.76
CA ASN A 136 3.79 -25.77 20.49
C ASN A 136 2.65 -25.05 21.20
N PHE A 137 1.39 -25.37 20.93
CA PHE A 137 0.25 -24.80 21.65
C PHE A 137 0.06 -25.53 22.99
N LYS A 138 0.13 -24.78 24.08
CA LYS A 138 -0.11 -25.31 25.43
C LYS A 138 -1.53 -24.97 25.87
N ASN A 139 -2.30 -25.95 26.30
CA ASN A 139 -3.69 -25.78 26.72
C ASN A 139 -3.88 -24.85 27.94
N ASP A 140 -2.85 -24.75 28.80
CA ASP A 140 -2.88 -23.92 30.01
C ASP A 140 -2.49 -22.44 29.73
N TYR A 141 -2.22 -22.08 28.49
CA TYR A 141 -1.80 -20.75 28.13
C TYR A 141 -2.83 -20.04 27.25
N ILE A 142 -2.92 -18.72 27.39
CA ILE A 142 -3.58 -17.87 26.43
C ILE A 142 -2.66 -17.79 25.20
N ASN A 143 -3.05 -18.47 24.12
CA ASN A 143 -2.29 -18.45 22.87
C ASN A 143 -2.74 -17.26 22.04
N ILE A 144 -1.82 -16.36 21.70
CA ILE A 144 -2.05 -15.19 20.87
C ILE A 144 -1.24 -15.36 19.59
N VAL A 145 -1.82 -15.01 18.45
CA VAL A 145 -1.12 -14.94 17.19
C VAL A 145 -1.25 -13.56 16.58
N THR A 146 -0.15 -13.02 16.07
CA THR A 146 -0.13 -11.80 15.28
C THR A 146 0.57 -12.09 13.95
N VAL A 147 -0.09 -11.77 12.85
CA VAL A 147 0.48 -11.89 11.50
C VAL A 147 0.63 -10.49 10.92
N SER A 148 1.85 -10.00 10.79
CA SER A 148 2.11 -8.66 10.26
C SER A 148 3.58 -8.46 9.89
N ARG A 149 3.86 -7.44 9.09
CA ARG A 149 5.24 -6.95 8.94
C ARG A 149 5.74 -6.45 10.30
N LEU A 150 7.02 -6.71 10.60
CA LEU A 150 7.67 -6.20 11.81
C LEU A 150 8.17 -4.78 11.55
N SER A 151 7.24 -3.85 11.35
CA SER A 151 7.52 -2.44 11.10
C SER A 151 6.93 -1.57 12.19
N TYR A 152 7.45 -0.35 12.31
CA TYR A 152 7.04 0.59 13.36
C TYR A 152 5.52 0.84 13.36
N GLU A 153 4.91 0.95 12.16
CA GLU A 153 3.48 1.21 12.00
C GLU A 153 2.58 0.08 12.56
N LYS A 154 3.14 -1.12 12.75
CA LYS A 154 2.40 -2.26 13.30
C LYS A 154 2.44 -2.32 14.84
N GLY A 155 3.24 -1.49 15.48
CA GLY A 155 3.25 -1.33 16.92
C GLY A 155 3.59 -2.61 17.71
N ILE A 156 4.38 -3.52 17.13
CA ILE A 156 4.75 -4.80 17.79
C ILE A 156 5.52 -4.54 19.09
N ASP A 157 6.31 -3.49 19.16
CA ASP A 157 7.02 -3.06 20.36
C ASP A 157 6.06 -2.67 21.50
N LEU A 158 4.97 -1.98 21.20
CA LEU A 158 3.92 -1.64 22.16
C LEU A 158 3.17 -2.90 22.63
N ALA A 159 2.87 -3.79 21.69
CA ALA A 159 2.22 -5.04 21.98
C ALA A 159 3.07 -5.94 22.89
N LEU A 160 4.39 -6.02 22.66
CA LEU A 160 5.32 -6.74 23.54
C LEU A 160 5.37 -6.16 24.97
N LYS A 161 5.39 -4.83 25.10
CA LYS A 161 5.32 -4.16 26.41
C LYS A 161 4.03 -4.50 27.14
N SER A 162 2.90 -4.53 26.44
CA SER A 162 1.59 -4.91 27.00
C SER A 162 1.58 -6.37 27.46
N CYS A 163 2.15 -7.27 26.65
CA CYS A 163 2.30 -8.68 26.99
C CYS A 163 3.14 -8.86 28.26
N ALA A 164 4.26 -8.16 28.38
CA ALA A 164 5.11 -8.19 29.57
C ALA A 164 4.37 -7.76 30.84
N ILE A 165 3.48 -6.76 30.77
CA ILE A 165 2.64 -6.33 31.89
C ILE A 165 1.66 -7.44 32.30
N LEU A 166 1.03 -8.09 31.32
CA LEU A 166 0.09 -9.18 31.58
C LEU A 166 0.77 -10.39 32.25
N ILE A 167 1.96 -10.76 31.77
CA ILE A 167 2.75 -11.84 32.39
C ILE A 167 3.11 -11.50 33.82
N ARG A 168 3.52 -10.27 34.12
CA ARG A 168 3.79 -9.81 35.50
C ARG A 168 2.55 -9.87 36.40
N LYS A 169 1.35 -9.76 35.85
CA LYS A 169 0.07 -9.92 36.56
C LYS A 169 -0.35 -11.38 36.71
N GLY A 170 0.48 -12.35 36.33
CA GLY A 170 0.23 -13.77 36.48
C GLY A 170 -0.50 -14.47 35.34
N TYR A 171 -0.77 -13.77 34.20
CA TYR A 171 -1.37 -14.41 33.04
C TYR A 171 -0.34 -15.29 32.34
N LYS A 172 -0.71 -16.55 32.07
CA LYS A 172 0.09 -17.47 31.29
C LYS A 172 -0.16 -17.18 29.77
N ILE A 173 0.74 -16.46 29.13
CA ILE A 173 0.60 -16.05 27.73
C ILE A 173 1.69 -16.71 26.92
N LYS A 174 1.31 -17.27 25.76
CA LYS A 174 2.21 -17.65 24.69
C LYS A 174 1.82 -16.89 23.44
N TRP A 175 2.73 -16.07 22.93
CA TRP A 175 2.47 -15.22 21.79
C TRP A 175 3.37 -15.57 20.61
N PHE A 176 2.72 -15.87 19.49
CA PHE A 176 3.35 -16.16 18.23
C PHE A 176 3.29 -14.93 17.32
N ILE A 177 4.43 -14.46 16.86
CA ILE A 177 4.53 -13.33 15.94
C ILE A 177 5.05 -13.87 14.64
N VAL A 178 4.22 -13.80 13.59
CA VAL A 178 4.52 -14.32 12.24
C VAL A 178 4.67 -13.14 11.31
N GLY A 179 5.86 -13.01 10.70
CA GLY A 179 6.14 -11.94 9.75
C GLY A 179 7.62 -11.61 9.68
N GLU A 180 7.95 -10.73 8.75
CA GLU A 180 9.31 -10.25 8.50
C GLU A 180 9.37 -8.73 8.65
N GLY A 181 10.56 -8.21 8.89
CA GLY A 181 10.82 -6.78 9.02
C GLY A 181 12.30 -6.45 8.91
N PRO A 182 12.65 -5.16 8.83
CA PRO A 182 14.03 -4.68 8.78
C PRO A 182 14.79 -5.00 10.07
#